data_6869a18f591f2995b1b945bcb8f490d1
#
_entry.id   6869a18f591f2995b1b945bcb8f490d1
#
_cell.length_a   1.000
_cell.length_b   1.000
_cell.length_c   1.000
_cell.angle_alpha   90.00
_cell.angle_beta   90.00
_cell.angle_gamma   90.00
#
_symmetry.space_group_name_H-M   'P 1'
#
loop_
_entity.id
_entity.type
_entity.pdbx_description
1 polymer ?
#
loop_
_entity_poly.entity_id
_entity_poly.type
_entity_poly.pdbx_seq_one_letter_code
_entity_poly.pdbx_strand_id
1 'polypeptide(L)'
;HCISSAASDVYKRQMPLSGIWIKYSVMFDVEKVRRDFPILGVRVYDKPLVYLDSGATAQKPECVIETVDRLHRESNANIHRGVHFLSEEATEMYEAARARIAEYIGAEAREEVVFTAGATASLNTVAYAWCERFLRAGDNIVVSEMEHHSNIVPWQLVAERKGAEIRVLPFDEEGRLMTERLPALLDGRTRVVAVTQASNTLGTRPDLRPVIDEAHRVGAVVVVDGCQGVVHGGVDVKALDCDFYAFSGHKLYAPTGIGVLY
;
A
#
# COMPACT_ATOMS: atom_id res chain seq x y z
N HIS A 1 6.94 0.90 -19.38
CA HIS A 1 7.62 -0.31 -19.92
C HIS A 1 8.69 -0.88 -18.97
N CYS A 2 9.38 -0.07 -18.17
CA CYS A 2 10.52 -0.54 -17.34
C CYS A 2 10.09 -1.43 -16.15
N ILE A 3 8.98 -1.14 -15.49
CA ILE A 3 8.50 -1.91 -14.32
C ILE A 3 7.54 -3.04 -14.74
N SER A 4 6.80 -2.88 -15.84
CA SER A 4 5.77 -3.86 -16.24
C SER A 4 6.35 -5.17 -16.78
N SER A 5 7.53 -5.18 -17.41
CA SER A 5 8.10 -6.42 -17.95
C SER A 5 8.71 -7.31 -16.87
N ALA A 6 9.41 -6.73 -15.88
CA ALA A 6 10.02 -7.51 -14.80
C ALA A 6 8.98 -8.06 -13.80
N ALA A 7 7.97 -7.25 -13.43
CA ALA A 7 6.90 -7.68 -12.54
C ALA A 7 5.97 -8.71 -13.20
N SER A 8 5.63 -8.53 -14.49
CA SER A 8 4.79 -9.49 -15.24
C SER A 8 5.46 -10.85 -15.42
N ASP A 9 6.78 -10.89 -15.57
CA ASP A 9 7.52 -12.14 -15.73
C ASP A 9 7.68 -12.93 -14.43
N VAL A 10 7.71 -12.24 -13.28
CA VAL A 10 7.72 -12.88 -11.96
C VAL A 10 6.32 -13.45 -11.62
N TYR A 11 5.25 -12.73 -11.96
CA TYR A 11 3.86 -13.14 -11.64
C TYR A 11 3.38 -14.35 -12.47
N LYS A 12 3.77 -14.44 -13.74
CA LYS A 12 3.40 -15.58 -14.61
C LYS A 12 4.03 -16.91 -14.21
N ARG A 13 5.00 -16.92 -13.28
CA ARG A 13 5.74 -18.13 -12.87
C ARG A 13 5.26 -18.77 -11.57
N GLN A 14 4.27 -18.18 -10.89
CA GLN A 14 3.76 -18.70 -9.61
C GLN A 14 2.50 -19.56 -9.71
N MET A 15 1.99 -19.87 -10.91
CA MET A 15 0.88 -20.83 -11.05
C MET A 15 1.41 -22.27 -11.10
N PRO A 16 0.93 -23.18 -10.24
CA PRO A 16 1.28 -24.60 -10.32
C PRO A 16 0.49 -25.24 -11.47
N LEU A 17 1.12 -25.37 -12.62
CA LEU A 17 0.65 -26.32 -13.63
C LEU A 17 1.24 -27.69 -13.32
N SER A 18 0.36 -28.64 -13.02
CA SER A 18 0.66 -30.05 -12.83
C SER A 18 1.50 -30.61 -13.98
N GLY A 19 2.69 -31.06 -13.67
CA GLY A 19 3.26 -32.23 -14.34
C GLY A 19 4.26 -32.01 -15.48
N ILE A 20 4.87 -30.83 -15.71
CA ILE A 20 6.02 -30.71 -16.61
C ILE A 20 7.08 -29.80 -15.99
N TRP A 21 8.14 -30.40 -15.46
CA TRP A 21 9.35 -29.69 -15.05
C TRP A 21 10.12 -29.23 -16.29
N ILE A 22 9.83 -28.05 -16.82
CA ILE A 22 10.71 -27.42 -17.80
C ILE A 22 11.83 -26.75 -16.99
N LYS A 23 13.01 -27.38 -16.97
CA LYS A 23 14.26 -26.83 -16.47
C LYS A 23 14.74 -25.65 -17.34
N TYR A 24 14.13 -24.48 -17.15
CA TYR A 24 14.76 -23.22 -17.46
C TYR A 24 14.78 -22.38 -16.17
N SER A 25 15.76 -22.65 -15.30
CA SER A 25 16.14 -21.66 -14.30
C SER A 25 16.80 -20.51 -15.06
N VAL A 26 15.99 -19.53 -15.49
CA VAL A 26 16.56 -18.23 -15.78
C VAL A 26 17.07 -17.74 -14.44
N MET A 27 18.38 -17.88 -14.23
CA MET A 27 19.02 -17.34 -13.03
C MET A 27 18.71 -15.84 -12.99
N PHE A 28 18.17 -15.38 -11.87
CA PHE A 28 17.95 -13.97 -11.63
C PHE A 28 19.30 -13.25 -11.70
N ASP A 29 19.48 -12.41 -12.72
CA ASP A 29 20.72 -11.67 -12.91
C ASP A 29 20.76 -10.45 -11.98
N VAL A 30 21.30 -10.68 -10.79
CA VAL A 30 21.44 -9.66 -9.74
C VAL A 30 22.22 -8.45 -10.25
N GLU A 31 23.31 -8.67 -10.98
CA GLU A 31 24.18 -7.58 -11.44
C GLU A 31 23.47 -6.73 -12.53
N LYS A 32 22.63 -7.35 -13.35
CA LYS A 32 21.81 -6.62 -14.31
C LYS A 32 20.81 -5.70 -13.58
N VAL A 33 20.09 -6.25 -12.58
CA VAL A 33 19.10 -5.46 -11.81
C VAL A 33 19.77 -4.37 -11.00
N ARG A 34 20.95 -4.66 -10.39
CA ARG A 34 21.69 -3.64 -9.62
C ARG A 34 22.11 -2.44 -10.46
N ARG A 35 22.40 -2.62 -11.74
CA ARG A 35 22.72 -1.50 -12.67
C ARG A 35 21.59 -0.52 -12.87
N ASP A 36 20.35 -0.95 -12.69
CA ASP A 36 19.17 -0.07 -12.79
C ASP A 36 19.05 0.90 -11.60
N PHE A 37 19.84 0.70 -10.54
CA PHE A 37 19.82 1.50 -9.31
C PHE A 37 21.15 2.22 -9.09
N PRO A 38 21.28 3.50 -9.51
CA PRO A 38 22.57 4.23 -9.48
C PRO A 38 23.22 4.27 -8.10
N ILE A 39 22.40 4.41 -7.05
CA ILE A 39 22.88 4.49 -5.66
C ILE A 39 23.66 3.23 -5.23
N LEU A 40 23.37 2.08 -5.81
CA LEU A 40 24.09 0.83 -5.48
C LEU A 40 25.52 0.80 -6.01
N GLY A 41 25.90 1.77 -6.87
CA GLY A 41 27.27 2.02 -7.30
C GLY A 41 28.09 2.88 -6.33
N VAL A 42 27.45 3.48 -5.32
CA VAL A 42 28.13 4.35 -4.33
C VAL A 42 29.07 3.53 -3.45
N ARG A 43 30.21 4.12 -3.09
CA ARG A 43 31.13 3.57 -2.11
C ARG A 43 31.04 4.35 -0.80
N VAL A 44 31.03 3.62 0.31
CA VAL A 44 31.02 4.16 1.68
C VAL A 44 32.25 3.61 2.42
N TYR A 45 33.08 4.49 2.94
CA TYR A 45 34.37 4.12 3.57
C TYR A 45 35.21 3.16 2.68
N ASP A 46 35.33 3.52 1.40
CA ASP A 46 36.05 2.72 0.37
C ASP A 46 35.53 1.29 0.14
N LYS A 47 34.34 0.98 0.63
CA LYS A 47 33.65 -0.30 0.40
C LYS A 47 32.41 -0.09 -0.46
N PRO A 48 31.97 -1.10 -1.24
CA PRO A 48 30.69 -1.05 -1.92
C PRO A 48 29.55 -0.84 -0.92
N LEU A 49 28.55 -0.02 -1.32
CA LEU A 49 27.34 0.17 -0.50
C LEU A 49 26.60 -1.16 -0.32
N VAL A 50 26.32 -1.49 0.95
CA VAL A 50 25.35 -2.53 1.32
C VAL A 50 24.14 -1.83 1.93
N TYR A 51 22.98 -1.90 1.27
CA TYR A 51 21.73 -1.30 1.72
C TYR A 51 20.72 -2.39 2.06
N LEU A 52 20.36 -2.52 3.33
CA LEU A 52 19.47 -3.57 3.87
C LEU A 52 18.21 -3.01 4.51
N ASP A 53 17.85 -1.74 4.22
CA ASP A 53 16.71 -1.04 4.83
C ASP A 53 15.58 -0.73 3.81
N SER A 54 15.40 -1.59 2.81
CA SER A 54 14.34 -1.42 1.80
C SER A 54 12.93 -1.49 2.39
N GLY A 55 12.76 -2.12 3.55
CA GLY A 55 11.49 -2.13 4.28
C GLY A 55 11.07 -0.75 4.79
N ALA A 56 12.03 0.14 5.08
CA ALA A 56 11.77 1.52 5.44
C ALA A 56 11.53 2.38 4.19
N THR A 57 12.43 2.30 3.19
CA THR A 57 12.27 2.98 1.89
C THR A 57 13.07 2.24 0.81
N ALA A 58 12.45 1.97 -0.35
CA ALA A 58 13.14 1.37 -1.47
C ALA A 58 14.01 2.39 -2.22
N GLN A 59 15.15 1.96 -2.75
CA GLN A 59 15.98 2.79 -3.61
C GLN A 59 15.29 3.02 -4.97
N LYS A 60 15.64 4.10 -5.66
CA LYS A 60 14.97 4.51 -6.90
C LYS A 60 15.76 4.01 -8.10
N PRO A 61 15.12 3.32 -9.05
CA PRO A 61 15.76 2.98 -10.31
C PRO A 61 15.92 4.22 -11.20
N GLU A 62 16.89 4.20 -12.08
CA GLU A 62 17.23 5.30 -13.00
C GLU A 62 16.00 5.80 -13.76
N CYS A 63 15.16 4.89 -14.27
CA CYS A 63 13.96 5.27 -15.02
C CYS A 63 12.96 6.11 -14.22
N VAL A 64 12.91 5.96 -12.89
CA VAL A 64 12.07 6.81 -12.02
C VAL A 64 12.71 8.18 -11.83
N ILE A 65 14.03 8.23 -11.62
CA ILE A 65 14.80 9.48 -11.48
C ILE A 65 14.67 10.32 -12.74
N GLU A 66 14.94 9.72 -13.91
CA GLU A 66 14.82 10.37 -15.22
C GLU A 66 13.40 10.85 -15.53
N THR A 67 12.37 10.08 -15.12
CA THR A 67 10.99 10.49 -15.34
C THR A 67 10.64 11.74 -14.56
N VAL A 68 11.09 11.84 -13.29
CA VAL A 68 10.88 13.04 -12.46
C VAL A 68 11.67 14.24 -13.03
N ASP A 69 12.92 14.03 -13.41
CA ASP A 69 13.76 15.07 -14.01
C ASP A 69 13.15 15.60 -15.32
N ARG A 70 12.74 14.70 -16.21
CA ARG A 70 12.09 15.05 -17.47
C ARG A 70 10.78 15.82 -17.26
N LEU A 71 9.93 15.36 -16.33
CA LEU A 71 8.69 16.08 -16.01
C LEU A 71 8.97 17.53 -15.65
N HIS A 72 9.94 17.76 -14.77
CA HIS A 72 10.27 19.13 -14.34
C HIS A 72 10.91 19.98 -15.43
N ARG A 73 11.65 19.39 -16.35
CA ARG A 73 12.33 20.13 -17.43
C ARG A 73 11.42 20.40 -18.62
N GLU A 74 10.48 19.52 -18.92
CA GLU A 74 9.80 19.50 -20.21
C GLU A 74 8.27 19.66 -20.13
N SER A 75 7.61 19.18 -19.06
CA SER A 75 6.15 19.05 -19.00
C SER A 75 5.52 19.56 -17.70
N ASN A 76 6.25 20.33 -16.89
CA ASN A 76 5.72 20.81 -15.61
C ASN A 76 4.63 21.85 -15.79
N ALA A 77 3.38 21.50 -15.54
CA ALA A 77 2.23 22.40 -15.59
C ALA A 77 1.16 22.01 -14.57
N ASN A 78 0.20 22.90 -14.33
CA ASN A 78 -0.97 22.61 -13.51
C ASN A 78 -1.90 21.64 -14.24
N ILE A 79 -2.28 20.57 -13.55
CA ILE A 79 -3.19 19.54 -14.09
C ILE A 79 -4.67 19.98 -13.99
N HIS A 80 -5.54 19.46 -14.89
CA HIS A 80 -7.00 19.57 -14.92
C HIS A 80 -7.59 20.97 -15.15
N ARG A 81 -6.82 22.05 -15.15
CA ARG A 81 -7.34 23.42 -15.21
C ARG A 81 -6.78 24.29 -16.32
N GLY A 82 -5.70 23.90 -16.93
CA GLY A 82 -5.10 24.64 -18.05
C GLY A 82 -5.68 24.20 -19.38
N VAL A 83 -5.82 25.15 -20.31
CA VAL A 83 -6.26 24.93 -21.69
C VAL A 83 -5.10 25.07 -22.68
N HIS A 84 -3.91 24.73 -22.28
CA HIS A 84 -2.69 24.79 -23.07
C HIS A 84 -1.95 23.45 -23.08
N PHE A 85 -1.13 23.25 -24.09
CA PHE A 85 -0.45 21.99 -24.37
C PHE A 85 0.20 21.33 -23.15
N LEU A 86 1.02 22.05 -22.38
CA LEU A 86 1.70 21.47 -21.21
C LEU A 86 0.73 21.01 -20.12
N SER A 87 -0.41 21.69 -19.95
CA SER A 87 -1.42 21.30 -18.96
C SER A 87 -2.17 20.04 -19.40
N GLU A 88 -2.44 19.90 -20.70
CA GLU A 88 -3.06 18.70 -21.27
C GLU A 88 -2.11 17.51 -21.12
N GLU A 89 -0.86 17.65 -21.51
CA GLU A 89 0.18 16.61 -21.38
C GLU A 89 0.36 16.17 -19.91
N ALA A 90 0.51 17.13 -18.99
CA ALA A 90 0.65 16.81 -17.56
C ALA A 90 -0.61 16.11 -17.00
N THR A 91 -1.80 16.49 -17.46
CA THR A 91 -3.06 15.85 -17.08
C THR A 91 -3.14 14.42 -17.60
N GLU A 92 -2.77 14.19 -18.86
CA GLU A 92 -2.71 12.85 -19.44
C GLU A 92 -1.74 11.94 -18.69
N MET A 93 -0.55 12.44 -18.36
CA MET A 93 0.44 11.69 -17.58
C MET A 93 -0.09 11.32 -16.19
N TYR A 94 -0.77 12.26 -15.52
CA TYR A 94 -1.37 12.03 -14.20
C TYR A 94 -2.48 10.97 -14.26
N GLU A 95 -3.41 11.09 -15.20
CA GLU A 95 -4.54 10.16 -15.32
C GLU A 95 -4.08 8.77 -15.83
N ALA A 96 -3.06 8.73 -16.69
CA ALA A 96 -2.46 7.46 -17.11
C ALA A 96 -1.78 6.74 -15.93
N ALA A 97 -1.06 7.48 -15.06
CA ALA A 97 -0.47 6.91 -13.85
C ALA A 97 -1.56 6.39 -12.90
N ARG A 98 -2.64 7.14 -12.73
CA ARG A 98 -3.79 6.78 -11.90
C ARG A 98 -4.49 5.51 -12.40
N ALA A 99 -4.74 5.41 -13.71
CA ALA A 99 -5.29 4.21 -14.34
C ALA A 99 -4.36 2.99 -14.18
N ARG A 100 -3.04 3.20 -14.31
CA ARG A 100 -2.06 2.13 -14.14
C ARG A 100 -1.99 1.63 -12.68
N ILE A 101 -2.14 2.51 -11.69
CA ILE A 101 -2.23 2.11 -10.29
C ILE A 101 -3.52 1.33 -10.04
N ALA A 102 -4.67 1.77 -10.59
CA ALA A 102 -5.94 1.04 -10.48
C ALA A 102 -5.79 -0.40 -11.03
N GLU A 103 -5.23 -0.55 -12.23
CA GLU A 103 -4.93 -1.87 -12.80
C GLU A 103 -4.01 -2.71 -11.90
N TYR A 104 -2.96 -2.08 -11.34
CA TYR A 104 -1.96 -2.77 -10.52
C TYR A 104 -2.53 -3.35 -9.22
N ILE A 105 -3.47 -2.63 -8.59
CA ILE A 105 -4.11 -3.07 -7.34
C ILE A 105 -5.43 -3.83 -7.55
N GLY A 106 -5.86 -4.02 -8.79
CA GLY A 106 -7.12 -4.70 -9.13
C GLY A 106 -8.38 -3.87 -8.83
N ALA A 107 -8.27 -2.53 -8.80
CA ALA A 107 -9.43 -1.65 -8.69
C ALA A 107 -10.27 -1.66 -9.96
N GLU A 108 -11.59 -1.41 -9.85
CA GLU A 108 -12.51 -1.46 -10.98
C GLU A 108 -12.39 -0.25 -11.88
N ALA A 109 -12.19 0.92 -11.26
CA ALA A 109 -12.09 2.18 -11.95
C ALA A 109 -10.94 3.04 -11.39
N ARG A 110 -10.32 3.86 -12.24
CA ARG A 110 -9.29 4.80 -11.82
C ARG A 110 -9.79 5.84 -10.80
N GLU A 111 -11.08 6.11 -10.81
CA GLU A 111 -11.75 7.03 -9.88
C GLU A 111 -11.73 6.54 -8.44
N GLU A 112 -11.53 5.23 -8.22
CA GLU A 112 -11.33 4.62 -6.90
C GLU A 112 -9.92 4.86 -6.35
N VAL A 113 -9.00 5.39 -7.16
CA VAL A 113 -7.62 5.70 -6.77
C VAL A 113 -7.48 7.18 -6.46
N VAL A 114 -7.10 7.50 -5.23
CA VAL A 114 -6.82 8.87 -4.77
C VAL A 114 -5.33 8.98 -4.43
N PHE A 115 -4.62 9.90 -5.09
CA PHE A 115 -3.25 10.22 -4.72
C PHE A 115 -3.20 11.10 -3.48
N THR A 116 -2.31 10.76 -2.55
CA THR A 116 -2.09 11.46 -1.27
C THR A 116 -0.59 11.71 -1.08
N ALA A 117 -0.22 12.35 0.01
CA ALA A 117 1.19 12.57 0.35
C ALA A 117 1.90 11.33 0.95
N GLY A 118 1.21 10.20 1.06
CA GLY A 118 1.72 8.94 1.62
C GLY A 118 0.62 8.18 2.37
N ALA A 119 0.88 6.94 2.78
CA ALA A 119 -0.09 6.11 3.50
C ALA A 119 -0.61 6.79 4.78
N THR A 120 0.24 7.50 5.51
CA THR A 120 -0.19 8.28 6.68
C THR A 120 -1.27 9.29 6.32
N ALA A 121 -1.10 10.02 5.21
CA ALA A 121 -2.12 10.95 4.72
C ALA A 121 -3.37 10.22 4.26
N SER A 122 -3.25 9.07 3.60
CA SER A 122 -4.37 8.22 3.18
C SER A 122 -5.22 7.79 4.38
N LEU A 123 -4.59 7.22 5.42
CA LEU A 123 -5.26 6.75 6.63
C LEU A 123 -5.92 7.89 7.41
N ASN A 124 -5.23 9.04 7.52
CA ASN A 124 -5.82 10.25 8.11
C ASN A 124 -7.02 10.75 7.28
N THR A 125 -6.97 10.65 5.94
CA THR A 125 -8.11 11.03 5.10
C THR A 125 -9.34 10.18 5.41
N VAL A 126 -9.19 8.85 5.57
CA VAL A 126 -10.31 7.99 6.00
C VAL A 126 -10.80 8.39 7.39
N ALA A 127 -9.89 8.59 8.36
CA ALA A 127 -10.27 8.99 9.72
C ALA A 127 -10.98 10.35 9.77
N TYR A 128 -10.53 11.35 8.99
CA TYR A 128 -11.14 12.69 8.99
C TYR A 128 -12.35 12.84 8.06
N ALA A 129 -12.46 12.05 6.98
CA ALA A 129 -13.60 12.15 6.07
C ALA A 129 -14.69 11.14 6.45
N TRP A 130 -14.35 9.84 6.42
CA TRP A 130 -15.35 8.78 6.64
C TRP A 130 -15.79 8.70 8.11
N CYS A 131 -14.85 8.63 9.06
CA CYS A 131 -15.21 8.54 10.48
C CYS A 131 -15.87 9.82 10.99
N GLU A 132 -15.48 11.01 10.48
CA GLU A 132 -16.15 12.25 10.86
C GLU A 132 -17.66 12.19 10.55
N ARG A 133 -18.03 11.57 9.44
CA ARG A 133 -19.42 11.44 9.02
C ARG A 133 -20.17 10.31 9.72
N PHE A 134 -19.53 9.14 9.88
CA PHE A 134 -20.23 7.91 10.24
C PHE A 134 -20.00 7.43 11.67
N LEU A 135 -18.90 7.83 12.33
CA LEU A 135 -18.61 7.47 13.72
C LEU A 135 -19.42 8.32 14.71
N ARG A 136 -19.96 7.69 15.73
CA ARG A 136 -20.77 8.32 16.78
C ARG A 136 -20.25 7.95 18.16
N ALA A 137 -20.66 8.70 19.19
CA ALA A 137 -20.36 8.39 20.57
C ALA A 137 -20.90 6.99 20.95
N GLY A 138 -20.02 6.20 21.57
CA GLY A 138 -20.29 4.81 21.96
C GLY A 138 -20.12 3.79 20.83
N ASP A 139 -19.78 4.22 19.60
CA ASP A 139 -19.27 3.30 18.56
C ASP A 139 -17.85 2.83 18.92
N ASN A 140 -17.33 1.83 18.19
CA ASN A 140 -15.96 1.36 18.39
C ASN A 140 -15.22 1.15 17.07
N ILE A 141 -13.89 1.18 17.18
CA ILE A 141 -12.93 0.89 16.12
C ILE A 141 -12.05 -0.26 16.63
N VAL A 142 -11.89 -1.30 15.83
CA VAL A 142 -10.93 -2.37 16.11
C VAL A 142 -9.65 -2.10 15.35
N VAL A 143 -8.50 -2.17 16.03
CA VAL A 143 -7.17 -1.98 15.45
C VAL A 143 -6.30 -3.18 15.81
N SER A 144 -5.53 -3.74 14.86
CA SER A 144 -4.61 -4.80 15.24
C SER A 144 -3.42 -4.27 16.05
N GLU A 145 -2.88 -5.09 16.92
CA GLU A 145 -1.72 -4.73 17.77
C GLU A 145 -0.42 -4.63 16.97
N MET A 146 -0.39 -5.19 15.75
CA MET A 146 0.81 -5.22 14.89
C MET A 146 0.93 -4.02 13.94
N GLU A 147 0.07 -3.00 14.09
CA GLU A 147 0.00 -1.87 13.19
C GLU A 147 1.20 -0.93 13.31
N HIS A 148 1.57 -0.32 12.19
CA HIS A 148 2.41 0.86 12.21
C HIS A 148 1.65 2.05 12.83
N HIS A 149 2.35 2.97 13.51
CA HIS A 149 1.74 4.14 14.15
C HIS A 149 0.81 4.94 13.23
N SER A 150 1.11 4.99 11.92
CA SER A 150 0.23 5.64 10.92
C SER A 150 -1.16 5.00 10.82
N ASN A 151 -1.30 3.73 11.23
CA ASN A 151 -2.59 3.01 11.28
C ASN A 151 -3.09 2.78 12.71
N ILE A 152 -2.59 3.55 13.68
CA ILE A 152 -3.07 3.56 15.08
C ILE A 152 -3.53 4.97 15.46
N VAL A 153 -2.63 5.94 15.34
CA VAL A 153 -2.83 7.30 15.87
C VAL A 153 -4.04 8.01 15.26
N PRO A 154 -4.31 7.96 13.94
CA PRO A 154 -5.50 8.60 13.37
C PRO A 154 -6.80 8.08 13.98
N TRP A 155 -6.87 6.78 14.27
CA TRP A 155 -8.03 6.14 14.90
C TRP A 155 -8.20 6.56 16.33
N GLN A 156 -7.12 6.64 17.12
CA GLN A 156 -7.16 7.15 18.49
C GLN A 156 -7.67 8.58 18.54
N LEU A 157 -7.13 9.48 17.69
CA LEU A 157 -7.54 10.87 17.65
C LEU A 157 -9.00 11.07 17.26
N VAL A 158 -9.51 10.30 16.29
CA VAL A 158 -10.92 10.42 15.89
C VAL A 158 -11.83 9.77 16.93
N ALA A 159 -11.43 8.66 17.55
CA ALA A 159 -12.19 8.00 18.60
C ALA A 159 -12.34 8.91 19.83
N GLU A 160 -11.26 9.51 20.30
CA GLU A 160 -11.29 10.48 21.40
C GLU A 160 -12.25 11.64 21.09
N ARG A 161 -12.11 12.26 19.90
CA ARG A 161 -12.95 13.39 19.48
C ARG A 161 -14.43 13.03 19.36
N LYS A 162 -14.76 11.81 18.97
CA LYS A 162 -16.12 11.34 18.75
C LYS A 162 -16.73 10.63 19.95
N GLY A 163 -15.96 10.35 21.00
CA GLY A 163 -16.41 9.55 22.13
C GLY A 163 -16.63 8.08 21.78
N ALA A 164 -15.80 7.55 20.87
CA ALA A 164 -15.78 6.15 20.46
C ALA A 164 -14.69 5.38 21.22
N GLU A 165 -14.79 4.05 21.23
CA GLU A 165 -13.85 3.14 21.89
C GLU A 165 -12.84 2.59 20.87
N ILE A 166 -11.58 2.42 21.27
CA ILE A 166 -10.59 1.62 20.55
C ILE A 166 -10.51 0.23 21.18
N ARG A 167 -10.67 -0.80 20.40
CA ARG A 167 -10.47 -2.20 20.77
C ARG A 167 -9.27 -2.76 20.00
N VAL A 168 -8.47 -3.58 20.66
CA VAL A 168 -7.20 -4.08 20.11
C VAL A 168 -7.33 -5.58 19.82
N LEU A 169 -7.07 -5.96 18.56
CA LEU A 169 -6.94 -7.35 18.14
C LEU A 169 -5.48 -7.78 18.32
N PRO A 170 -5.17 -8.68 19.28
CA PRO A 170 -3.81 -9.05 19.59
C PRO A 170 -3.19 -10.01 18.56
N PHE A 171 -1.87 -10.19 18.66
CA PHE A 171 -1.12 -11.25 18.01
C PHE A 171 -0.45 -12.17 19.03
N ASP A 172 -0.07 -13.39 18.63
CA ASP A 172 0.58 -14.38 19.48
C ASP A 172 2.11 -14.22 19.52
N GLU A 173 2.80 -15.06 20.30
CA GLU A 173 4.25 -15.04 20.45
C GLU A 173 5.00 -15.35 19.14
N GLU A 174 4.35 -16.00 18.17
CA GLU A 174 4.87 -16.26 16.83
C GLU A 174 4.57 -15.13 15.85
N GLY A 175 3.95 -14.03 16.29
CA GLY A 175 3.59 -12.87 15.48
C GLY A 175 2.41 -13.11 14.54
N ARG A 176 1.54 -14.07 14.85
CA ARG A 176 0.30 -14.35 14.09
C ARG A 176 -0.87 -13.60 14.69
N LEU A 177 -1.64 -12.93 13.85
CA LEU A 177 -2.85 -12.22 14.28
C LEU A 177 -3.88 -13.21 14.84
N MET A 178 -4.33 -13.00 16.06
CA MET A 178 -5.28 -13.90 16.76
C MET A 178 -6.72 -13.65 16.27
N THR A 179 -6.98 -14.03 15.02
CA THR A 179 -8.27 -13.78 14.35
C THR A 179 -9.45 -14.44 15.03
N GLU A 180 -9.23 -15.51 15.78
CA GLU A 180 -10.24 -16.18 16.61
C GLU A 180 -10.77 -15.32 17.76
N ARG A 181 -10.05 -14.26 18.14
CA ARG A 181 -10.50 -13.29 19.15
C ARG A 181 -11.35 -12.17 18.56
N LEU A 182 -11.33 -11.99 17.26
CA LEU A 182 -12.04 -10.89 16.59
C LEU A 182 -13.55 -10.88 16.86
N PRO A 183 -14.28 -12.01 16.82
CA PRO A 183 -15.73 -12.00 17.10
C PRO A 183 -16.10 -11.43 18.48
N ALA A 184 -15.22 -11.55 19.48
CA ALA A 184 -15.46 -10.98 20.81
C ALA A 184 -15.20 -9.46 20.87
N LEU A 185 -14.49 -8.90 19.90
CA LEU A 185 -14.20 -7.47 19.77
C LEU A 185 -15.23 -6.74 18.92
N LEU A 186 -15.99 -7.47 18.11
CA LEU A 186 -16.99 -6.92 17.18
C LEU A 186 -18.38 -6.90 17.79
N ASP A 187 -19.13 -5.85 17.52
CA ASP A 187 -20.56 -5.73 17.82
C ASP A 187 -21.28 -4.81 16.83
N GLY A 188 -22.57 -4.59 16.99
CA GLY A 188 -23.36 -3.72 16.10
C GLY A 188 -22.98 -2.22 16.15
N ARG A 189 -22.02 -1.84 16.99
CA ARG A 189 -21.45 -0.49 17.08
C ARG A 189 -20.03 -0.41 16.50
N THR A 190 -19.45 -1.52 16.05
CA THR A 190 -18.18 -1.50 15.35
C THR A 190 -18.35 -0.82 14.02
N ARG A 191 -17.54 0.20 13.73
CA ARG A 191 -17.59 0.98 12.48
C ARG A 191 -16.40 0.77 11.59
N VAL A 192 -15.23 0.52 12.18
CA VAL A 192 -13.97 0.36 11.45
C VAL A 192 -13.20 -0.81 12.03
N VAL A 193 -12.61 -1.61 11.14
CA VAL A 193 -11.54 -2.56 11.47
C VAL A 193 -10.30 -2.15 10.69
N ALA A 194 -9.25 -1.74 11.37
CA ALA A 194 -7.99 -1.30 10.76
C ALA A 194 -6.91 -2.36 10.96
N VAL A 195 -6.37 -2.88 9.86
CA VAL A 195 -5.42 -4.00 9.86
C VAL A 195 -4.31 -3.80 8.82
N THR A 196 -3.11 -4.31 9.13
CA THR A 196 -2.01 -4.34 8.14
C THR A 196 -2.05 -5.63 7.31
N GLN A 197 -1.72 -5.52 6.02
CA GLN A 197 -1.59 -6.70 5.16
C GLN A 197 -0.29 -7.46 5.42
N ALA A 198 0.76 -6.76 5.84
CA ALA A 198 2.02 -7.36 6.24
C ALA A 198 2.73 -6.44 7.26
N SER A 199 3.17 -7.00 8.36
CA SER A 199 3.83 -6.22 9.41
C SER A 199 5.23 -5.80 8.99
N ASN A 200 5.52 -4.51 9.12
CA ASN A 200 6.86 -3.97 8.90
C ASN A 200 7.87 -4.36 9.99
N THR A 201 7.40 -4.75 11.16
CA THR A 201 8.22 -5.09 12.33
C THR A 201 8.40 -6.60 12.46
N LEU A 202 7.31 -7.36 12.34
CA LEU A 202 7.31 -8.81 12.54
C LEU A 202 7.62 -9.57 11.25
N GLY A 203 7.38 -8.96 10.08
CA GLY A 203 7.54 -9.62 8.78
C GLY A 203 6.44 -10.66 8.48
N THR A 204 5.47 -10.83 9.36
CA THR A 204 4.35 -11.74 9.17
C THR A 204 3.28 -11.12 8.26
N ARG A 205 2.56 -11.98 7.53
CA ARG A 205 1.45 -11.62 6.65
C ARG A 205 0.20 -12.37 7.10
N PRO A 206 -0.70 -11.70 7.83
CA PRO A 206 -1.95 -12.34 8.25
C PRO A 206 -2.87 -12.65 7.06
N ASP A 207 -3.66 -13.71 7.19
CA ASP A 207 -4.81 -13.92 6.31
C ASP A 207 -5.91 -12.94 6.72
N LEU A 208 -6.20 -11.99 5.85
CA LEU A 208 -7.19 -10.95 6.11
C LEU A 208 -8.61 -11.36 5.74
N ARG A 209 -8.81 -12.43 4.98
CA ARG A 209 -10.16 -12.81 4.54
C ARG A 209 -11.12 -13.04 5.72
N PRO A 210 -10.75 -13.84 6.75
CA PRO A 210 -11.62 -14.02 7.91
C PRO A 210 -11.89 -12.73 8.68
N VAL A 211 -10.91 -11.80 8.71
CA VAL A 211 -11.07 -10.50 9.38
C VAL A 211 -12.09 -9.64 8.66
N ILE A 212 -12.01 -9.59 7.34
CA ILE A 212 -12.91 -8.80 6.48
C ILE A 212 -14.33 -9.37 6.53
N ASP A 213 -14.49 -10.68 6.40
CA ASP A 213 -15.79 -11.33 6.44
C ASP A 213 -16.52 -11.07 7.77
N GLU A 214 -15.82 -11.16 8.91
CA GLU A 214 -16.38 -10.89 10.23
C GLU A 214 -16.70 -9.39 10.45
N ALA A 215 -15.85 -8.48 9.96
CA ALA A 215 -16.11 -7.05 10.03
C ALA A 215 -17.37 -6.67 9.21
N HIS A 216 -17.47 -7.16 7.99
CA HIS A 216 -18.63 -6.91 7.13
C HIS A 216 -19.92 -7.52 7.71
N ARG A 217 -19.85 -8.66 8.40
CA ARG A 217 -21.01 -9.28 9.06
C ARG A 217 -21.67 -8.36 10.08
N VAL A 218 -20.91 -7.48 10.74
CA VAL A 218 -21.45 -6.49 11.69
C VAL A 218 -21.66 -5.11 11.08
N GLY A 219 -21.38 -4.93 9.78
CA GLY A 219 -21.52 -3.67 9.05
C GLY A 219 -20.38 -2.67 9.25
N ALA A 220 -19.22 -3.14 9.72
CA ALA A 220 -18.00 -2.35 9.83
C ALA A 220 -17.27 -2.29 8.49
N VAL A 221 -16.62 -1.18 8.17
CA VAL A 221 -15.69 -1.07 7.04
C VAL A 221 -14.29 -1.53 7.44
N VAL A 222 -13.56 -2.08 6.47
CA VAL A 222 -12.19 -2.55 6.66
C VAL A 222 -11.20 -1.64 5.96
N VAL A 223 -10.24 -1.13 6.74
CA VAL A 223 -9.13 -0.29 6.28
C VAL A 223 -7.84 -1.08 6.35
N VAL A 224 -7.22 -1.32 5.21
CA VAL A 224 -5.99 -2.11 5.13
C VAL A 224 -4.78 -1.20 4.91
N ASP A 225 -3.80 -1.27 5.82
CA ASP A 225 -2.46 -0.74 5.55
C ASP A 225 -1.69 -1.74 4.67
N GLY A 226 -1.57 -1.40 3.40
CA GLY A 226 -0.90 -2.19 2.38
C GLY A 226 0.56 -1.86 2.14
N CYS A 227 1.18 -1.01 2.97
CA CYS A 227 2.54 -0.49 2.72
C CYS A 227 3.59 -1.57 2.46
N GLN A 228 3.55 -2.66 3.19
CA GLN A 228 4.45 -3.80 2.95
C GLN A 228 3.81 -4.83 2.02
N GLY A 229 2.50 -5.02 2.14
CA GLY A 229 1.78 -6.04 1.37
C GLY A 229 1.84 -5.81 -0.13
N VAL A 230 1.64 -4.57 -0.60
CA VAL A 230 1.68 -4.20 -2.03
C VAL A 230 3.05 -4.46 -2.66
N VAL A 231 4.13 -4.34 -1.87
CA VAL A 231 5.51 -4.56 -2.33
C VAL A 231 5.85 -6.05 -2.41
N HIS A 232 5.47 -6.82 -1.37
CA HIS A 232 5.96 -8.18 -1.18
C HIS A 232 5.05 -9.28 -1.70
N GLY A 233 3.89 -8.97 -2.20
CA GLY A 233 2.97 -9.98 -2.73
C GLY A 233 1.90 -9.42 -3.63
N GLY A 234 1.86 -8.10 -3.78
CA GLY A 234 0.79 -7.43 -4.51
C GLY A 234 -0.55 -7.52 -3.78
N VAL A 235 -1.57 -6.97 -4.41
CA VAL A 235 -2.94 -7.00 -3.94
C VAL A 235 -3.88 -7.01 -5.14
N ASP A 236 -5.01 -7.67 -4.99
CA ASP A 236 -6.23 -7.44 -5.73
C ASP A 236 -7.26 -6.97 -4.71
N VAL A 237 -7.56 -5.68 -4.68
CA VAL A 237 -8.43 -5.07 -3.66
C VAL A 237 -9.87 -5.56 -3.77
N LYS A 238 -10.32 -5.93 -4.97
CA LYS A 238 -11.66 -6.54 -5.18
C LYS A 238 -11.71 -7.96 -4.63
N ALA A 239 -10.70 -8.78 -4.94
CA ALA A 239 -10.63 -10.14 -4.41
C ALA A 239 -10.42 -10.15 -2.91
N LEU A 240 -9.69 -9.17 -2.36
CA LEU A 240 -9.52 -8.99 -0.92
C LEU A 240 -10.81 -8.51 -0.25
N ASP A 241 -11.64 -7.76 -0.97
CA ASP A 241 -12.93 -7.22 -0.51
C ASP A 241 -12.79 -6.20 0.64
N CYS A 242 -11.70 -5.42 0.65
CA CYS A 242 -11.52 -4.34 1.61
C CYS A 242 -12.18 -3.04 1.13
N ASP A 243 -12.64 -2.21 2.06
CA ASP A 243 -13.32 -0.94 1.75
C ASP A 243 -12.31 0.18 1.45
N PHE A 244 -11.15 0.13 2.12
CA PHE A 244 -10.04 1.07 1.92
C PHE A 244 -8.72 0.33 1.93
N TYR A 245 -7.81 0.74 1.05
CA TYR A 245 -6.44 0.23 0.99
C TYR A 245 -5.47 1.38 0.83
N ALA A 246 -4.47 1.48 1.71
CA ALA A 246 -3.52 2.59 1.73
C ALA A 246 -2.08 2.12 1.59
N PHE A 247 -1.28 2.79 0.77
CA PHE A 247 0.16 2.54 0.71
C PHE A 247 0.98 3.77 0.33
N SER A 248 2.26 3.74 0.64
CA SER A 248 3.23 4.79 0.31
C SER A 248 4.07 4.41 -0.90
N GLY A 249 4.21 5.32 -1.85
CA GLY A 249 4.96 5.09 -3.08
C GLY A 249 6.46 4.88 -2.85
N HIS A 250 7.07 5.50 -1.83
CA HIS A 250 8.51 5.39 -1.58
C HIS A 250 8.98 3.98 -1.22
N LYS A 251 8.08 3.09 -0.81
CA LYS A 251 8.37 1.66 -0.60
C LYS A 251 8.26 0.87 -1.91
N LEU A 252 7.53 1.40 -2.89
CA LEU A 252 7.31 0.83 -4.23
C LEU A 252 8.09 1.61 -5.31
N TYR A 253 9.34 1.96 -5.00
CA TYR A 253 10.31 2.62 -5.89
C TYR A 253 9.98 4.06 -6.31
N ALA A 254 8.81 4.63 -5.95
CA ALA A 254 8.47 6.01 -6.25
C ALA A 254 9.20 7.00 -5.31
N PRO A 255 9.26 8.29 -5.62
CA PRO A 255 9.74 9.32 -4.70
C PRO A 255 8.96 9.35 -3.38
N THR A 256 9.54 9.99 -2.37
CA THR A 256 8.81 10.37 -1.14
C THR A 256 7.75 11.43 -1.45
N GLY A 257 6.74 11.54 -0.60
CA GLY A 257 5.70 12.55 -0.76
C GLY A 257 4.54 12.14 -1.68
N ILE A 258 4.48 10.85 -2.03
CA ILE A 258 3.35 10.26 -2.77
C ILE A 258 2.84 9.01 -2.09
N GLY A 259 1.54 8.85 -2.04
CA GLY A 259 0.84 7.64 -1.60
C GLY A 259 -0.46 7.46 -2.35
N VAL A 260 -1.09 6.36 -2.08
CA VAL A 260 -2.37 5.95 -2.69
C VAL A 260 -3.35 5.58 -1.61
N LEU A 261 -4.59 6.00 -1.81
CA LEU A 261 -5.78 5.52 -1.12
C LEU A 261 -6.74 4.97 -2.17
N TYR A 262 -7.08 3.70 -2.01
CA TYR A 262 -8.23 3.06 -2.64
C TYR A 262 -9.42 3.20 -1.71
#